data_58ef5e76fc14574600085db17dbb211c
#
_entry.id   58ef5e76fc14574600085db17dbb211c
#
_cell.length_a   1.000
_cell.length_b   1.000
_cell.length_c   1.000
_cell.angle_alpha   90.00
_cell.angle_beta   90.00
_cell.angle_gamma   90.00
#
_symmetry.space_group_name_H-M   'P 1'
#
loop_
_entity.id
_entity.type
_entity.pdbx_description
1 polymer ?
#
loop_
_entity_poly.entity_id
_entity_poly.type
_entity_poly.pdbx_seq_one_letter_code
_entity_poly.pdbx_strand_id
1 'polypeptide(L)'
;MLKIDKDTHRIEGVEFYDSCNRDERPFDAVIDTIIVHCISLPLGEYNNDNIIDLFLNKLDISKHKSFSDLSNLRVSSHLLIKRKGDIVQFVPFNLRAWHAGQSCYNDRENFNDFSIGIELEGTSDSKFTKEQYSSLNEVVVALKSLYANIVNENILGHSDISPGRKQDPGDLFDWSKVK
;
A
#
# COMPACT_ATOMS: atom_id res chain seq x y z
N MET A 1 -3.65 -20.08 0.01
CA MET A 1 -4.12 -19.04 0.96
C MET A 1 -2.93 -18.53 1.71
N LEU A 2 -2.69 -17.23 1.67
CA LEU A 2 -1.60 -16.56 2.39
C LEU A 2 -1.80 -16.70 3.91
N LYS A 3 -0.68 -16.84 4.62
CA LYS A 3 -0.67 -16.85 6.09
C LYS A 3 0.10 -15.65 6.59
N ILE A 4 -0.41 -15.04 7.65
CA ILE A 4 0.28 -13.96 8.36
C ILE A 4 0.73 -14.53 9.71
N ASP A 5 2.02 -14.45 9.94
CA ASP A 5 2.61 -14.80 11.24
C ASP A 5 2.14 -13.78 12.30
N LYS A 6 1.57 -14.29 13.41
CA LYS A 6 0.93 -13.45 14.44
C LYS A 6 1.92 -12.73 15.35
N ASP A 7 3.15 -13.21 15.43
CA ASP A 7 4.17 -12.61 16.29
C ASP A 7 4.92 -11.49 15.54
N THR A 8 5.20 -11.72 14.25
CA THR A 8 5.92 -10.76 13.41
C THR A 8 5.02 -9.85 12.60
N HIS A 9 3.72 -10.16 12.48
CA HIS A 9 2.75 -9.47 11.62
C HIS A 9 3.20 -9.37 10.15
N ARG A 10 3.86 -10.44 9.66
CA ARG A 10 4.37 -10.53 8.29
C ARG A 10 3.73 -11.69 7.55
N ILE A 11 3.60 -11.56 6.24
CA ILE A 11 3.13 -12.64 5.37
C ILE A 11 4.26 -13.68 5.24
N GLU A 12 3.95 -14.94 5.52
CA GLU A 12 4.91 -16.03 5.38
C GLU A 12 5.30 -16.25 3.91
N GLY A 13 6.60 -16.39 3.66
CA GLY A 13 7.12 -16.76 2.35
C GLY A 13 7.15 -15.64 1.30
N VAL A 14 6.77 -14.40 1.66
CA VAL A 14 6.95 -13.25 0.77
C VAL A 14 8.27 -12.53 1.04
N GLU A 15 8.76 -11.82 0.02
CA GLU A 15 9.95 -11.00 0.14
C GLU A 15 9.70 -9.83 1.10
N PHE A 16 10.64 -9.58 2.02
CA PHE A 16 10.53 -8.52 3.03
C PHE A 16 11.73 -7.58 2.99
N TYR A 17 11.45 -6.29 2.82
CA TYR A 17 12.43 -5.21 2.94
C TYR A 17 12.04 -4.27 4.07
N ASP A 18 12.84 -4.20 5.12
CA ASP A 18 12.54 -3.44 6.34
C ASP A 18 12.64 -1.92 6.12
N SER A 19 11.50 -1.28 5.79
CA SER A 19 11.45 0.17 5.62
C SER A 19 11.52 0.89 6.96
N CYS A 20 12.40 1.89 7.07
CA CYS A 20 12.45 2.78 8.22
C CYS A 20 11.40 3.91 8.20
N ASN A 21 10.64 4.05 7.10
CA ASN A 21 9.55 5.05 6.98
C ASN A 21 8.28 4.54 7.66
N ARG A 22 8.39 4.24 8.95
CA ARG A 22 7.34 3.72 9.81
C ARG A 22 7.55 4.14 11.25
N ASP A 23 6.51 3.99 12.05
CA ASP A 23 6.55 4.16 13.51
C ASP A 23 5.47 3.31 14.19
N GLU A 24 5.35 3.46 15.50
CA GLU A 24 4.29 2.81 16.27
C GLU A 24 2.94 3.44 15.95
N ARG A 25 1.88 2.62 15.96
CA ARG A 25 0.51 3.13 15.92
C ARG A 25 0.15 3.79 17.26
N PRO A 26 -0.79 4.77 17.28
CA PRO A 26 -1.35 5.23 18.55
C PRO A 26 -1.82 4.06 19.42
N PHE A 27 -1.68 4.18 20.74
CA PHE A 27 -1.90 3.08 21.69
C PHE A 27 -3.29 2.42 21.59
N ASP A 28 -4.32 3.20 21.26
CA ASP A 28 -5.70 2.76 21.13
C ASP A 28 -6.15 2.53 19.67
N ALA A 29 -5.22 2.60 18.73
CA ALA A 29 -5.55 2.44 17.31
C ALA A 29 -5.95 1.00 16.99
N VAL A 30 -7.15 0.85 16.45
CA VAL A 30 -7.67 -0.43 15.96
C VAL A 30 -7.48 -0.49 14.45
N ILE A 31 -6.77 -1.49 13.95
CA ILE A 31 -6.61 -1.72 12.51
C ILE A 31 -7.93 -2.22 11.95
N ASP A 32 -8.60 -1.38 11.14
CA ASP A 32 -9.93 -1.65 10.61
C ASP A 32 -10.11 -1.27 9.14
N THR A 33 -9.07 -0.72 8.50
CA THR A 33 -9.17 -0.16 7.14
C THR A 33 -8.03 -0.67 6.26
N ILE A 34 -8.31 -0.90 4.97
CA ILE A 34 -7.31 -1.10 3.92
C ILE A 34 -7.39 0.07 2.95
N ILE A 35 -6.24 0.68 2.62
CA ILE A 35 -6.14 1.68 1.57
C ILE A 35 -5.39 1.11 0.38
N VAL A 36 -6.07 1.10 -0.75
CA VAL A 36 -5.50 0.67 -2.04
C VAL A 36 -4.92 1.89 -2.74
N HIS A 37 -3.65 1.76 -3.15
CA HIS A 37 -2.89 2.75 -3.90
C HIS A 37 -2.46 2.20 -5.26
N CYS A 38 -1.86 3.07 -6.08
CA CYS A 38 -1.03 2.62 -7.19
C CYS A 38 0.22 3.48 -7.32
N ILE A 39 1.30 2.84 -7.73
CA ILE A 39 2.61 3.47 -7.88
C ILE A 39 3.37 2.89 -9.07
N SER A 40 4.11 3.74 -9.78
CA SER A 40 5.15 3.32 -10.72
C SER A 40 6.28 4.35 -10.75
N LEU A 41 7.51 3.91 -10.84
CA LEU A 41 8.69 4.78 -10.86
C LEU A 41 9.71 4.28 -11.92
N PRO A 42 9.95 5.10 -12.98
CA PRO A 42 9.19 6.29 -13.39
C PRO A 42 7.73 5.99 -13.73
N LEU A 43 6.92 7.04 -13.88
CA LEU A 43 5.49 6.86 -14.18
C LEU A 43 5.27 6.00 -15.43
N GLY A 44 4.52 4.89 -15.28
CA GLY A 44 4.22 3.94 -16.34
C GLY A 44 5.35 2.94 -16.65
N GLU A 45 6.47 2.98 -15.93
CA GLU A 45 7.54 2.00 -16.04
C GLU A 45 7.46 0.97 -14.91
N TYR A 46 7.58 -0.30 -15.26
CA TYR A 46 7.36 -1.45 -14.38
C TYR A 46 8.55 -2.41 -14.39
N ASN A 47 8.52 -3.40 -13.50
CA ASN A 47 9.55 -4.45 -13.39
C ASN A 47 10.95 -3.90 -13.08
N ASN A 48 11.04 -2.87 -12.25
CA ASN A 48 12.28 -2.33 -11.72
C ASN A 48 12.18 -2.25 -10.18
N ASP A 49 13.29 -1.89 -9.52
CA ASP A 49 13.35 -1.82 -8.06
C ASP A 49 13.22 -0.39 -7.51
N ASN A 50 12.88 0.59 -8.35
CA ASN A 50 12.83 2.00 -7.93
C ASN A 50 11.80 2.27 -6.83
N ILE A 51 10.68 1.53 -6.80
CA ILE A 51 9.67 1.63 -5.73
C ILE A 51 10.24 1.09 -4.42
N ILE A 52 10.94 -0.04 -4.48
CA ILE A 52 11.63 -0.64 -3.31
C ILE A 52 12.68 0.35 -2.79
N ASP A 53 13.51 0.89 -3.69
CA ASP A 53 14.53 1.88 -3.35
C ASP A 53 13.93 3.15 -2.74
N LEU A 54 12.78 3.62 -3.24
CA LEU A 54 12.08 4.77 -2.66
C LEU A 54 11.66 4.47 -1.20
N PHE A 55 11.01 3.36 -0.96
CA PHE A 55 10.52 3.00 0.39
C PHE A 55 11.66 2.71 1.37
N LEU A 56 12.85 2.38 0.87
CA LEU A 56 14.06 2.18 1.66
C LEU A 56 14.94 3.44 1.77
N ASN A 57 14.53 4.57 1.20
CA ASN A 57 15.32 5.82 1.10
C ASN A 57 16.66 5.63 0.35
N LYS A 58 16.69 4.74 -0.63
CA LYS A 58 17.86 4.39 -1.45
C LYS A 58 17.72 4.80 -2.92
N LEU A 59 16.59 5.44 -3.29
CA LEU A 59 16.32 5.83 -4.67
C LEU A 59 17.42 6.75 -5.19
N ASP A 60 18.08 6.32 -6.26
CA ASP A 60 19.05 7.14 -6.98
C ASP A 60 18.32 8.16 -7.86
N ILE A 61 18.22 9.38 -7.36
CA ILE A 61 17.52 10.49 -8.03
C ILE A 61 18.14 10.89 -9.37
N SER A 62 19.38 10.48 -9.65
CA SER A 62 20.06 10.78 -10.92
C SER A 62 19.58 9.90 -12.09
N LYS A 63 18.94 8.76 -11.79
CA LYS A 63 18.50 7.78 -12.80
C LYS A 63 17.37 8.29 -13.69
N HIS A 64 16.54 9.21 -13.21
CA HIS A 64 15.45 9.78 -14.00
C HIS A 64 15.07 11.18 -13.52
N LYS A 65 14.75 12.08 -14.48
CA LYS A 65 14.42 13.48 -14.18
C LYS A 65 13.24 13.67 -13.23
N SER A 66 12.25 12.76 -13.25
CA SER A 66 11.09 12.84 -12.35
C SER A 66 11.41 12.44 -10.90
N PHE A 67 12.62 11.97 -10.62
CA PHE A 67 13.01 11.58 -9.25
C PHE A 67 13.53 12.75 -8.41
N SER A 68 13.83 13.91 -9.04
CA SER A 68 14.32 15.10 -8.33
C SER A 68 13.44 15.50 -7.15
N ASP A 69 12.12 15.47 -7.36
CA ASP A 69 11.14 15.89 -6.35
C ASP A 69 10.93 14.85 -5.23
N LEU A 70 11.48 13.63 -5.43
CA LEU A 70 11.41 12.53 -4.47
C LEU A 70 12.58 12.50 -3.49
N SER A 71 13.62 13.35 -3.67
CA SER A 71 14.87 13.31 -2.90
C SER A 71 14.69 13.37 -1.38
N ASN A 72 13.71 14.14 -0.92
CA ASN A 72 13.39 14.31 0.50
C ASN A 72 12.10 13.60 0.93
N LEU A 73 11.48 12.87 0.01
CA LEU A 73 10.24 12.16 0.32
C LEU A 73 10.53 10.94 1.21
N ARG A 74 9.82 10.84 2.32
CA ARG A 74 9.89 9.76 3.29
C ARG A 74 8.52 9.11 3.39
N VAL A 75 8.33 8.05 2.61
CA VAL A 75 7.07 7.31 2.51
C VAL A 75 7.35 5.81 2.47
N SER A 76 6.36 5.03 2.80
CA SER A 76 6.34 3.57 2.63
C SER A 76 4.91 3.10 2.43
N SER A 77 4.74 1.83 2.15
CA SER A 77 3.47 1.12 2.27
C SER A 77 3.71 -0.18 3.04
N HIS A 78 2.65 -0.85 3.49
CA HIS A 78 2.85 -2.17 4.08
C HIS A 78 3.22 -3.19 3.00
N LEU A 79 2.53 -3.14 1.86
CA LEU A 79 2.74 -4.07 0.74
C LEU A 79 2.88 -3.33 -0.59
N LEU A 80 3.62 -3.96 -1.50
CA LEU A 80 3.59 -3.72 -2.94
C LEU A 80 3.21 -5.02 -3.64
N ILE A 81 2.23 -4.94 -4.55
CA ILE A 81 1.87 -6.04 -5.46
C ILE A 81 2.32 -5.66 -6.86
N LYS A 82 3.36 -6.34 -7.35
CA LYS A 82 3.93 -6.11 -8.69
C LYS A 82 2.97 -6.57 -9.78
N ARG A 83 3.21 -6.18 -11.03
CA ARG A 83 2.34 -6.50 -12.19
C ARG A 83 2.05 -8.00 -12.38
N LYS A 84 2.98 -8.87 -11.99
CA LYS A 84 2.83 -10.34 -12.08
C LYS A 84 2.14 -10.95 -10.87
N GLY A 85 1.72 -10.13 -9.89
CA GLY A 85 1.10 -10.59 -8.65
C GLY A 85 2.10 -10.88 -7.53
N ASP A 86 3.39 -10.71 -7.77
CA ASP A 86 4.41 -10.90 -6.73
C ASP A 86 4.19 -9.87 -5.61
N ILE A 87 4.18 -10.35 -4.37
CA ILE A 87 3.96 -9.53 -3.17
C ILE A 87 5.31 -9.24 -2.52
N VAL A 88 5.52 -7.99 -2.17
CA VAL A 88 6.66 -7.52 -1.37
C VAL A 88 6.12 -6.82 -0.15
N GLN A 89 6.62 -7.15 1.04
CA GLN A 89 6.25 -6.48 2.30
C GLN A 89 7.38 -5.57 2.79
N PHE A 90 7.02 -4.36 3.29
CA PHE A 90 7.98 -3.36 3.78
C PHE A 90 7.79 -3.03 5.26
N VAL A 91 6.57 -3.10 5.75
CA VAL A 91 6.23 -2.75 7.12
C VAL A 91 5.38 -3.87 7.71
N PRO A 92 5.70 -4.40 8.91
CA PRO A 92 4.81 -5.29 9.65
C PRO A 92 3.44 -4.63 9.89
N PHE A 93 2.36 -5.39 9.78
CA PHE A 93 1.00 -4.82 9.81
C PHE A 93 0.62 -4.16 11.13
N ASN A 94 1.23 -4.56 12.24
CA ASN A 94 1.01 -3.91 13.54
C ASN A 94 1.67 -2.52 13.66
N LEU A 95 2.62 -2.20 12.79
CA LEU A 95 3.26 -0.88 12.74
C LEU A 95 2.52 0.05 11.77
N ARG A 96 2.80 1.34 11.85
CA ARG A 96 2.21 2.39 11.04
C ARG A 96 3.13 2.72 9.86
N ALA A 97 2.77 2.30 8.64
CA ALA A 97 3.44 2.74 7.42
C ALA A 97 3.00 4.16 7.03
N TRP A 98 3.87 4.91 6.37
CA TRP A 98 3.60 6.30 5.97
C TRP A 98 3.11 6.36 4.52
N HIS A 99 1.83 6.02 4.27
CA HIS A 99 1.26 5.90 2.91
C HIS A 99 0.11 6.89 2.61
N ALA A 100 -0.70 7.26 3.60
CA ALA A 100 -1.91 8.04 3.37
C ALA A 100 -1.66 9.55 3.39
N GLY A 101 -0.68 10.02 4.18
CA GLY A 101 -0.45 11.45 4.40
C GLY A 101 -1.68 12.13 5.01
N GLN A 102 -1.90 13.40 4.64
CA GLN A 102 -3.11 14.12 5.07
C GLN A 102 -4.34 13.45 4.45
N SER A 103 -5.27 13.01 5.28
CA SER A 103 -6.40 12.19 4.88
C SER A 103 -7.58 12.41 5.82
N CYS A 104 -8.80 12.37 5.24
CA CYS A 104 -10.07 12.49 5.97
C CYS A 104 -11.17 11.78 5.20
N TYR A 105 -11.96 10.95 5.88
CA TYR A 105 -13.12 10.28 5.32
C TYR A 105 -14.10 9.93 6.44
N ASN A 106 -15.39 10.25 6.29
CA ASN A 106 -16.43 10.04 7.29
C ASN A 106 -16.02 10.56 8.68
N ASP A 107 -15.54 11.82 8.75
CA ASP A 107 -15.10 12.51 9.96
C ASP A 107 -13.93 11.84 10.71
N ARG A 108 -13.25 10.87 10.07
CA ARG A 108 -11.99 10.28 10.56
C ARG A 108 -10.81 10.84 9.79
N GLU A 109 -9.76 11.17 10.52
CA GLU A 109 -8.51 11.72 9.97
C GLU A 109 -7.34 10.78 10.25
N ASN A 110 -6.18 11.07 9.62
CA ASN A 110 -4.92 10.37 9.88
C ASN A 110 -4.98 8.87 9.61
N PHE A 111 -5.41 8.49 8.41
CA PHE A 111 -5.61 7.09 8.00
C PHE A 111 -4.36 6.20 8.15
N ASN A 112 -3.14 6.74 8.22
CA ASN A 112 -1.96 5.94 8.59
C ASN A 112 -2.14 5.22 9.94
N ASP A 113 -2.86 5.82 10.89
CA ASP A 113 -2.92 5.33 12.27
C ASP A 113 -3.62 3.97 12.40
N PHE A 114 -4.62 3.70 11.57
CA PHE A 114 -5.50 2.53 11.70
C PHE A 114 -5.71 1.77 10.38
N SER A 115 -5.00 2.11 9.31
CA SER A 115 -5.12 1.42 8.03
C SER A 115 -3.88 0.61 7.66
N ILE A 116 -4.07 -0.28 6.69
CA ILE A 116 -3.01 -1.00 5.99
C ILE A 116 -2.97 -0.50 4.56
N GLY A 117 -1.85 0.12 4.15
CA GLY A 117 -1.64 0.57 2.78
C GLY A 117 -1.11 -0.56 1.89
N ILE A 118 -1.72 -0.73 0.72
CA ILE A 118 -1.33 -1.70 -0.30
C ILE A 118 -1.14 -0.96 -1.61
N GLU A 119 0.08 -0.95 -2.11
CA GLU A 119 0.42 -0.40 -3.42
C GLU A 119 0.29 -1.46 -4.51
N LEU A 120 -0.38 -1.12 -5.60
CA LEU A 120 -0.35 -1.91 -6.82
C LEU A 120 0.61 -1.25 -7.81
N GLU A 121 1.56 -1.99 -8.36
CA GLU A 121 2.41 -1.46 -9.42
C GLU A 121 1.56 -1.09 -10.63
N GLY A 122 1.43 0.21 -10.92
CA GLY A 122 0.51 0.73 -11.92
C GLY A 122 0.42 2.25 -11.93
N THR A 123 -0.55 2.76 -12.69
CA THR A 123 -0.91 4.18 -12.75
C THR A 123 -2.42 4.34 -12.59
N SER A 124 -2.88 5.52 -12.17
CA SER A 124 -4.30 5.81 -11.96
C SER A 124 -5.15 5.79 -13.24
N ASP A 125 -4.52 5.84 -14.40
CA ASP A 125 -5.15 5.83 -15.73
C ASP A 125 -4.95 4.51 -16.48
N SER A 126 -4.42 3.47 -15.83
CA SER A 126 -4.19 2.15 -16.42
C SER A 126 -4.94 1.03 -15.70
N LYS A 127 -5.24 -0.05 -16.45
CA LYS A 127 -5.86 -1.24 -15.86
C LYS A 127 -4.82 -2.08 -15.09
N PHE A 128 -5.27 -2.68 -14.00
CA PHE A 128 -4.50 -3.66 -13.24
C PHE A 128 -4.69 -5.07 -13.82
N THR A 129 -3.71 -5.93 -13.57
CA THR A 129 -3.69 -7.30 -14.11
C THR A 129 -4.59 -8.23 -13.30
N LYS A 130 -4.93 -9.38 -13.88
CA LYS A 130 -5.67 -10.43 -13.16
C LYS A 130 -4.86 -10.97 -11.98
N GLU A 131 -3.56 -11.08 -12.16
CA GLU A 131 -2.59 -11.53 -11.17
C GLU A 131 -2.56 -10.59 -9.96
N GLN A 132 -2.59 -9.26 -10.20
CA GLN A 132 -2.67 -8.26 -9.13
C GLN A 132 -3.96 -8.39 -8.33
N TYR A 133 -5.11 -8.53 -9.00
CA TYR A 133 -6.39 -8.73 -8.30
C TYR A 133 -6.43 -10.05 -7.53
N SER A 134 -5.85 -11.13 -8.08
CA SER A 134 -5.75 -12.42 -7.37
C SER A 134 -4.96 -12.28 -6.09
N SER A 135 -3.76 -11.69 -6.16
CA SER A 135 -2.90 -11.47 -4.99
C SER A 135 -3.53 -10.51 -3.98
N LEU A 136 -4.16 -9.42 -4.45
CA LEU A 136 -4.86 -8.47 -3.58
C LEU A 136 -5.98 -9.15 -2.80
N ASN A 137 -6.80 -10.00 -3.44
CA ASN A 137 -7.85 -10.75 -2.77
C ASN A 137 -7.31 -11.73 -1.72
N GLU A 138 -6.22 -12.43 -2.03
CA GLU A 138 -5.59 -13.32 -1.05
C GLU A 138 -5.08 -12.54 0.17
N VAL A 139 -4.49 -11.36 -0.05
CA VAL A 139 -4.04 -10.46 1.02
C VAL A 139 -5.23 -9.97 1.85
N VAL A 140 -6.30 -9.50 1.21
CA VAL A 140 -7.52 -9.01 1.90
C VAL A 140 -8.12 -10.11 2.77
N VAL A 141 -8.23 -11.33 2.27
CA VAL A 141 -8.74 -12.49 3.04
C VAL A 141 -7.84 -12.79 4.25
N ALA A 142 -6.52 -12.78 4.06
CA ALA A 142 -5.59 -13.02 5.15
C ALA A 142 -5.64 -11.92 6.22
N LEU A 143 -5.72 -10.64 5.80
CA LEU A 143 -5.85 -9.51 6.71
C LEU A 143 -7.15 -9.53 7.50
N LYS A 144 -8.29 -9.82 6.86
CA LYS A 144 -9.58 -9.98 7.56
C LYS A 144 -9.58 -11.12 8.58
N SER A 145 -8.82 -12.18 8.31
CA SER A 145 -8.66 -13.29 9.25
C SER A 145 -7.85 -12.89 10.49
N LEU A 146 -6.90 -11.97 10.37
CA LEU A 146 -6.08 -11.47 11.48
C LEU A 146 -6.71 -10.27 12.19
N TYR A 147 -7.29 -9.34 11.43
CA TYR A 147 -7.89 -8.09 11.88
C TYR A 147 -9.39 -8.10 11.60
N ALA A 148 -10.18 -8.65 12.51
CA ALA A 148 -11.61 -8.89 12.33
C ALA A 148 -12.45 -7.62 12.11
N ASN A 149 -11.91 -6.43 12.45
CA ASN A 149 -12.57 -5.15 12.23
C ASN A 149 -12.44 -4.65 10.78
N ILE A 150 -11.63 -5.28 9.94
CA ILE A 150 -11.57 -4.96 8.52
C ILE A 150 -12.80 -5.57 7.83
N VAL A 151 -13.74 -4.73 7.44
CA VAL A 151 -14.93 -5.09 6.66
C VAL A 151 -14.82 -4.59 5.22
N ASN A 152 -15.69 -5.04 4.31
CA ASN A 152 -15.63 -4.62 2.90
C ASN A 152 -15.76 -3.11 2.72
N GLU A 153 -16.62 -2.49 3.52
CA GLU A 153 -16.92 -1.06 3.49
C GLU A 153 -15.70 -0.19 3.84
N ASN A 154 -14.74 -0.78 4.54
CA ASN A 154 -13.49 -0.11 4.95
C ASN A 154 -12.31 -0.44 4.01
N ILE A 155 -12.55 -0.99 2.83
CA ILE A 155 -11.53 -1.13 1.78
C ILE A 155 -11.74 0.03 0.81
N LEU A 156 -10.84 1.02 0.89
CA LEU A 156 -10.97 2.33 0.24
C LEU A 156 -9.79 2.60 -0.70
N GLY A 157 -9.99 3.51 -1.64
CA GLY A 157 -8.91 4.09 -2.42
C GLY A 157 -8.26 5.28 -1.71
N HIS A 158 -7.05 5.61 -2.10
CA HIS A 158 -6.41 6.84 -1.61
C HIS A 158 -7.21 8.09 -2.01
N SER A 159 -7.83 8.08 -3.19
CA SER A 159 -8.72 9.14 -3.66
C SER A 159 -9.94 9.35 -2.75
N ASP A 160 -10.45 8.30 -2.12
CA ASP A 160 -11.61 8.39 -1.22
C ASP A 160 -11.25 9.17 0.06
N ILE A 161 -10.06 8.92 0.62
CA ILE A 161 -9.59 9.52 1.86
C ILE A 161 -8.83 10.84 1.67
N SER A 162 -8.51 11.21 0.43
CA SER A 162 -7.78 12.43 0.09
C SER A 162 -8.29 13.05 -1.21
N PRO A 163 -9.60 13.35 -1.30
CA PRO A 163 -10.22 13.88 -2.52
C PRO A 163 -9.56 15.21 -2.94
N GLY A 164 -9.36 15.37 -4.25
CA GLY A 164 -8.70 16.54 -4.83
C GLY A 164 -7.18 16.57 -4.68
N ARG A 165 -6.58 15.80 -3.78
CA ARG A 165 -5.13 15.67 -3.59
C ARG A 165 -4.58 14.40 -4.24
N LYS A 166 -5.34 13.31 -4.23
CA LYS A 166 -4.96 11.99 -4.74
C LYS A 166 -5.99 11.44 -5.70
N GLN A 167 -5.54 10.62 -6.63
CA GLN A 167 -6.38 9.99 -7.66
C GLN A 167 -6.27 8.46 -7.65
N ASP A 168 -5.25 7.92 -6.97
CA ASP A 168 -4.99 6.49 -6.91
C ASP A 168 -6.06 5.74 -6.07
N PRO A 169 -6.41 4.52 -6.43
CA PRO A 169 -5.89 3.69 -7.52
C PRO A 169 -6.43 4.06 -8.91
N GLY A 170 -7.35 5.01 -9.05
CA GLY A 170 -7.89 5.54 -10.29
C GLY A 170 -9.19 4.86 -10.75
N ASP A 171 -9.85 5.49 -11.73
CA ASP A 171 -11.19 5.10 -12.21
C ASP A 171 -11.22 3.73 -12.90
N LEU A 172 -10.08 3.26 -13.39
CA LEU A 172 -9.97 1.94 -14.04
C LEU A 172 -9.74 0.78 -13.07
N PHE A 173 -9.67 1.07 -11.75
CA PHE A 173 -9.63 0.02 -10.74
C PHE A 173 -11.01 -0.61 -10.55
N ASP A 174 -11.08 -1.91 -10.74
CA ASP A 174 -12.34 -2.68 -10.69
C ASP A 174 -12.63 -3.16 -9.26
N TRP A 175 -13.34 -2.35 -8.50
CA TRP A 175 -13.74 -2.64 -7.13
C TRP A 175 -14.57 -3.92 -7.00
N SER A 176 -15.30 -4.34 -8.04
CA SER A 176 -16.09 -5.58 -8.00
C SER A 176 -15.25 -6.84 -7.85
N LYS A 177 -13.94 -6.73 -8.11
CA LYS A 177 -12.99 -7.83 -7.97
C LYS A 177 -12.36 -7.95 -6.57
N VAL A 178 -12.60 -7.00 -5.67
CA VAL A 178 -11.93 -6.93 -4.36
C VAL A 178 -12.93 -6.96 -3.19
N LYS A 179 -14.17 -6.60 -3.41
CA LYS A 179 -15.22 -6.49 -2.38
C LYS A 179 -16.15 -7.68 -2.36
#